data_e22eab40ce3ff0b97b5dbc2fb3ac968f
#
_entry.id   e22eab40ce3ff0b97b5dbc2fb3ac968f
#
_cell.length_a   1.000
_cell.length_b   1.000
_cell.length_c   1.000
_cell.angle_alpha   90.00
_cell.angle_beta   90.00
_cell.angle_gamma   90.00
#
_symmetry.space_group_name_H-M   'P 1'
#
loop_
_entity.id
_entity.type
_entity.pdbx_description
1 polymer ?
#
loop_
_entity_poly.entity_id
_entity_poly.type
_entity_poly.pdbx_seq_one_letter_code
_entity_poly.pdbx_strand_id
1 'polypeptide(L)'
;MVARRAAQAEGEHTAVALDKTAFYATGGGQPHDAGTLTVIAGSGAGQAGDTAGAARSLVVTDVRKEGELVWHTVIGEAPAEGTIVRGDVDWDRRHKLMRTHTAMHILCGVIWNEWQVPVTGGNMEPLSARMDFEFDPLPEGFASRVEKLVNEAIERDYPIEVSFLPRADAVLDADLIRTKVSLIPETVKEIRVVDIVGLDKQADGGTHVRSTREVGTFRVVKTESKGKGNKRLRVEIG
;
A
#
# COMPACT_ATOMS: atom_id res chain seq x y z
N MET A 1 22.57 -5.63 1.34
CA MET A 1 22.32 -4.97 0.04
C MET A 1 22.74 -5.92 -1.07
N VAL A 2 21.89 -6.12 -2.10
CA VAL A 2 22.08 -7.15 -3.16
C VAL A 2 22.63 -6.53 -4.45
N ALA A 3 22.20 -5.31 -4.79
CA ALA A 3 22.64 -4.62 -6.00
C ALA A 3 22.53 -3.09 -5.84
N ARG A 4 23.25 -2.37 -6.69
CA ARG A 4 23.15 -0.90 -6.80
C ARG A 4 23.04 -0.48 -8.26
N ARG A 5 22.33 0.62 -8.53
CA ARG A 5 22.37 1.36 -9.79
C ARG A 5 22.90 2.75 -9.51
N ALA A 6 23.97 3.16 -10.22
CA ALA A 6 24.45 4.53 -10.14
C ALA A 6 23.51 5.46 -10.94
N ALA A 7 23.49 6.74 -10.58
CA ALA A 7 22.96 7.80 -11.42
C ALA A 7 23.67 7.78 -12.79
N GLN A 8 22.91 7.86 -13.89
CA GLN A 8 23.47 7.89 -15.25
C GLN A 8 23.71 9.31 -15.76
N ALA A 9 23.08 10.31 -15.14
CA ALA A 9 23.23 11.73 -15.46
C ALA A 9 23.14 12.61 -14.21
N GLU A 10 23.60 13.85 -14.33
CA GLU A 10 23.47 14.87 -13.26
C GLU A 10 21.98 15.09 -12.92
N GLY A 11 21.59 14.83 -11.67
CA GLY A 11 20.21 14.89 -11.20
C GLY A 11 19.46 13.54 -11.15
N GLU A 12 20.03 12.45 -11.66
CA GLU A 12 19.49 11.11 -11.44
C GLU A 12 19.83 10.59 -10.05
N HIS A 13 18.84 9.94 -9.43
CA HIS A 13 19.00 9.36 -8.10
C HIS A 13 19.66 7.98 -8.17
N THR A 14 20.50 7.70 -7.20
CA THR A 14 21.05 6.35 -7.00
C THR A 14 19.97 5.43 -6.47
N ALA A 15 19.96 4.17 -6.90
CA ALA A 15 19.05 3.16 -6.39
C ALA A 15 19.82 1.96 -5.83
N VAL A 16 19.32 1.39 -4.74
CA VAL A 16 19.85 0.19 -4.09
C VAL A 16 18.76 -0.86 -3.92
N ALA A 17 19.10 -2.13 -4.18
CA ALA A 17 18.24 -3.26 -3.85
C ALA A 17 18.75 -3.94 -2.58
N LEU A 18 17.82 -4.38 -1.74
CA LEU A 18 18.10 -5.07 -0.47
C LEU A 18 17.70 -6.55 -0.59
N ASP A 19 18.40 -7.42 0.14
CA ASP A 19 18.04 -8.83 0.29
C ASP A 19 16.74 -9.01 1.07
N LYS A 20 16.47 -8.10 2.02
CA LYS A 20 15.22 -7.99 2.76
C LYS A 20 14.88 -6.53 2.99
N THR A 21 13.61 -6.19 2.91
CA THR A 21 13.14 -4.83 3.16
C THR A 21 11.79 -4.81 3.84
N ALA A 22 11.61 -3.84 4.75
CA ALA A 22 10.32 -3.49 5.33
C ALA A 22 9.62 -2.36 4.56
N PHE A 23 10.30 -1.72 3.60
CA PHE A 23 9.72 -0.66 2.79
C PHE A 23 8.73 -1.24 1.79
N TYR A 24 7.54 -0.69 1.77
CA TYR A 24 6.51 -1.00 0.78
C TYR A 24 6.86 -0.33 -0.55
N ALA A 25 6.85 -1.10 -1.62
CA ALA A 25 6.99 -0.57 -2.98
C ALA A 25 5.62 -0.15 -3.53
N THR A 26 5.58 0.92 -4.33
CA THR A 26 4.34 1.35 -5.00
C THR A 26 3.66 0.18 -5.70
N GLY A 27 2.39 -0.05 -5.38
CA GLY A 27 1.58 -1.12 -5.97
C GLY A 27 0.16 -1.16 -5.43
N GLY A 28 -0.78 -1.78 -6.15
CA GLY A 28 -2.17 -1.93 -5.69
C GLY A 28 -2.90 -0.63 -5.35
N GLY A 29 -2.49 0.50 -5.91
CA GLY A 29 -3.06 1.82 -5.57
C GLY A 29 -2.45 2.47 -4.33
N GLN A 30 -1.60 1.77 -3.57
CA GLN A 30 -0.86 2.32 -2.43
C GLN A 30 0.49 2.87 -2.89
N PRO A 31 0.85 4.13 -2.54
CA PRO A 31 2.17 4.68 -2.80
C PRO A 31 3.24 4.04 -1.90
N HIS A 32 4.50 4.18 -2.33
CA HIS A 32 5.66 3.68 -1.62
C HIS A 32 5.85 4.33 -0.24
N ASP A 33 6.62 3.63 0.61
CA ASP A 33 7.16 4.22 1.83
C ASP A 33 8.31 5.18 1.55
N ALA A 34 8.53 6.07 2.51
CA ALA A 34 9.72 6.87 2.67
C ALA A 34 10.46 6.48 3.95
N GLY A 35 11.67 6.98 4.13
CA GLY A 35 12.47 6.73 5.35
C GLY A 35 13.96 6.87 5.12
N THR A 36 14.76 6.10 5.84
CA THR A 36 16.24 6.18 5.76
C THR A 36 16.87 4.80 5.74
N LEU A 37 18.02 4.71 5.07
CA LEU A 37 18.93 3.57 5.16
C LEU A 37 20.22 4.04 5.84
N THR A 38 20.53 3.48 6.98
CA THR A 38 21.75 3.78 7.75
C THR A 38 22.78 2.68 7.53
N VAL A 39 23.97 3.06 7.07
CA VAL A 39 25.09 2.13 6.88
C VAL A 39 25.61 1.68 8.25
N ILE A 40 25.72 0.37 8.44
CA ILE A 40 26.29 -0.21 9.65
C ILE A 40 27.82 -0.24 9.52
N ALA A 41 28.52 0.44 10.42
CA ALA A 41 29.98 0.52 10.41
C ALA A 41 30.64 -0.87 10.47
N GLY A 42 31.71 -1.06 9.68
CA GLY A 42 32.45 -2.33 9.62
C GLY A 42 31.83 -3.43 8.74
N SER A 43 30.74 -3.17 8.03
CA SER A 43 30.04 -4.16 7.20
C SER A 43 30.43 -4.16 5.71
N GLY A 44 31.40 -3.34 5.27
CA GLY A 44 31.81 -3.28 3.85
C GLY A 44 33.10 -4.05 3.58
N ALA A 45 33.13 -4.89 2.56
CA ALA A 45 34.38 -5.48 2.06
C ALA A 45 35.23 -4.40 1.38
N GLY A 46 36.30 -3.95 2.04
CA GLY A 46 37.46 -3.32 1.41
C GLY A 46 37.49 -1.79 1.31
N GLN A 47 37.33 -1.09 2.43
CA GLN A 47 38.05 0.21 2.60
C GLN A 47 38.56 0.32 4.05
N ALA A 48 39.83 -0.08 4.22
CA ALA A 48 40.62 0.32 5.36
C ALA A 48 40.88 1.84 5.22
N GLY A 49 40.04 2.68 5.84
CA GLY A 49 40.17 4.11 5.77
C GLY A 49 39.05 4.93 6.38
N ASP A 50 37.91 4.37 6.65
CA ASP A 50 36.82 5.08 7.33
C ASP A 50 37.10 5.10 8.84
N THR A 51 37.82 6.15 9.29
CA THR A 51 37.84 6.57 10.68
C THR A 51 36.43 6.71 11.20
N ALA A 52 36.19 6.31 12.45
CA ALA A 52 34.94 6.38 13.20
C ALA A 52 34.18 7.71 12.98
N GLY A 53 33.52 7.80 11.86
CA GLY A 53 32.67 8.92 11.41
C GLY A 53 31.22 8.63 11.70
N ALA A 54 30.42 9.68 11.80
CA ALA A 54 28.98 9.63 12.01
C ALA A 54 28.32 8.59 11.09
N ALA A 55 27.35 7.82 11.61
CA ALA A 55 26.61 6.81 10.85
C ALA A 55 26.05 7.46 9.57
N ARG A 56 26.51 6.97 8.40
CA ARG A 56 26.09 7.51 7.11
C ARG A 56 24.65 7.06 6.83
N SER A 57 23.76 8.01 6.70
CA SER A 57 22.36 7.79 6.37
C SER A 57 22.02 8.28 4.96
N LEU A 58 21.19 7.52 4.27
CA LEU A 58 20.65 7.81 2.94
C LEU A 58 19.14 8.00 3.07
N VAL A 59 18.59 9.05 2.47
CA VAL A 59 17.14 9.28 2.47
C VAL A 59 16.51 8.47 1.34
N VAL A 60 15.52 7.63 1.68
CA VAL A 60 14.71 6.85 0.71
C VAL A 60 13.57 7.72 0.22
N THR A 61 13.53 8.02 -1.07
CA THR A 61 12.56 8.91 -1.71
C THR A 61 11.55 8.19 -2.62
N ASP A 62 11.86 6.98 -3.06
CA ASP A 62 10.96 6.14 -3.87
C ASP A 62 11.32 4.67 -3.65
N VAL A 63 10.31 3.80 -3.72
CA VAL A 63 10.50 2.35 -3.64
C VAL A 63 9.66 1.68 -4.72
N ARG A 64 10.30 0.87 -5.58
CA ARG A 64 9.67 0.18 -6.70
C ARG A 64 10.08 -1.27 -6.76
N LYS A 65 9.18 -2.12 -7.17
CA LYS A 65 9.46 -3.52 -7.49
C LYS A 65 9.71 -3.68 -8.98
N GLU A 66 10.88 -4.25 -9.34
CA GLU A 66 11.22 -4.63 -10.71
C GLU A 66 11.67 -6.10 -10.72
N GLY A 67 10.87 -6.95 -11.33
CA GLY A 67 11.06 -8.40 -11.21
C GLY A 67 10.94 -8.88 -9.77
N GLU A 68 11.98 -9.54 -9.28
CA GLU A 68 12.05 -10.01 -7.89
C GLU A 68 12.74 -9.02 -6.94
N LEU A 69 13.32 -7.96 -7.45
CA LEU A 69 14.05 -6.96 -6.67
C LEU A 69 13.16 -5.79 -6.28
N VAL A 70 13.33 -5.32 -5.03
CA VAL A 70 12.75 -4.08 -4.53
C VAL A 70 13.86 -3.02 -4.51
N TRP A 71 13.71 -2.02 -5.37
CA TRP A 71 14.64 -0.91 -5.54
C TRP A 71 14.24 0.28 -4.68
N HIS A 72 15.20 0.79 -3.92
CA HIS A 72 15.06 1.99 -3.08
C HIS A 72 15.87 3.11 -3.73
N THR A 73 15.18 4.12 -4.24
CA THR A 73 15.80 5.34 -4.73
C THR A 73 16.26 6.18 -3.54
N VAL A 74 17.53 6.56 -3.51
CA VAL A 74 18.12 7.23 -2.36
C VAL A 74 18.82 8.52 -2.73
N ILE A 75 18.79 9.48 -1.81
CA ILE A 75 19.63 10.67 -1.85
C ILE A 75 20.92 10.36 -1.07
N GLY A 76 22.03 10.56 -1.75
CA GLY A 76 23.37 10.28 -1.24
C GLY A 76 24.06 9.19 -2.06
N GLU A 77 25.34 9.00 -1.80
CA GLU A 77 26.14 8.01 -2.50
C GLU A 77 25.82 6.59 -2.00
N ALA A 78 25.44 5.67 -2.90
CA ALA A 78 25.13 4.31 -2.52
C ALA A 78 26.37 3.60 -1.93
N PRO A 79 26.21 2.82 -0.87
CA PRO A 79 27.28 2.00 -0.32
C PRO A 79 27.67 0.89 -1.30
N ALA A 80 28.84 0.29 -1.12
CA ALA A 80 29.30 -0.84 -1.91
C ALA A 80 28.34 -2.04 -1.75
N GLU A 81 28.29 -2.91 -2.75
CA GLU A 81 27.53 -4.16 -2.65
C GLU A 81 28.04 -5.02 -1.50
N GLY A 82 27.14 -5.75 -0.84
CA GLY A 82 27.45 -6.52 0.37
C GLY A 82 27.44 -5.70 1.67
N THR A 83 27.33 -4.37 1.61
CA THR A 83 27.22 -3.53 2.81
C THR A 83 25.91 -3.82 3.56
N ILE A 84 26.01 -3.90 4.88
CA ILE A 84 24.84 -4.04 5.75
C ILE A 84 24.27 -2.66 6.05
N VAL A 85 22.96 -2.51 5.85
CA VAL A 85 22.24 -1.28 6.16
C VAL A 85 21.06 -1.58 7.08
N ARG A 86 20.74 -0.63 7.96
CA ARG A 86 19.49 -0.63 8.72
C ARG A 86 18.49 0.28 8.00
N GLY A 87 17.30 -0.25 7.71
CA GLY A 87 16.20 0.51 7.16
C GLY A 87 15.25 0.99 8.26
N ASP A 88 15.01 2.30 8.32
CA ASP A 88 14.04 2.93 9.22
C ASP A 88 12.94 3.58 8.36
N VAL A 89 11.75 2.98 8.36
CA VAL A 89 10.58 3.47 7.63
C VAL A 89 10.00 4.69 8.32
N ASP A 90 9.63 5.72 7.56
CA ASP A 90 8.80 6.83 8.06
C ASP A 90 7.44 6.27 8.52
N TRP A 91 7.35 6.02 9.83
CA TRP A 91 6.19 5.37 10.43
C TRP A 91 4.94 6.24 10.38
N ASP A 92 5.08 7.57 10.49
CA ASP A 92 3.93 8.48 10.42
C ASP A 92 3.27 8.40 9.03
N ARG A 93 4.06 8.45 7.97
CA ARG A 93 3.59 8.24 6.59
C ARG A 93 3.00 6.84 6.39
N ARG A 94 3.71 5.79 6.82
CA ARG A 94 3.27 4.40 6.71
C ARG A 94 1.94 4.18 7.41
N HIS A 95 1.79 4.63 8.65
CA HIS A 95 0.57 4.44 9.44
C HIS A 95 -0.62 5.19 8.82
N LYS A 96 -0.42 6.40 8.29
CA LYS A 96 -1.45 7.11 7.53
C LYS A 96 -1.90 6.33 6.30
N LEU A 97 -0.97 5.75 5.54
CA LEU A 97 -1.29 4.89 4.39
C LEU A 97 -2.03 3.61 4.81
N MET A 98 -1.61 2.95 5.90
CA MET A 98 -2.31 1.78 6.45
C MET A 98 -3.77 2.09 6.81
N ARG A 99 -4.01 3.21 7.48
CA ARG A 99 -5.36 3.70 7.82
C ARG A 99 -6.19 3.94 6.56
N THR A 100 -5.61 4.63 5.58
CA THR A 100 -6.28 4.93 4.31
C THR A 100 -6.61 3.65 3.55
N HIS A 101 -5.66 2.71 3.44
CA HIS A 101 -5.88 1.46 2.73
C HIS A 101 -7.00 0.62 3.38
N THR A 102 -6.95 0.50 4.70
CA THR A 102 -8.02 -0.17 5.44
C THR A 102 -9.38 0.51 5.25
N ALA A 103 -9.43 1.84 5.26
CA ALA A 103 -10.67 2.58 4.97
C ALA A 103 -11.23 2.27 3.58
N MET A 104 -10.36 2.09 2.57
CA MET A 104 -10.78 1.71 1.22
C MET A 104 -11.36 0.28 1.18
N HIS A 105 -10.78 -0.66 1.92
CA HIS A 105 -11.33 -2.01 2.06
C HIS A 105 -12.67 -2.02 2.79
N ILE A 106 -12.82 -1.24 3.86
CA ILE A 106 -14.13 -1.08 4.53
C ILE A 106 -15.16 -0.51 3.55
N LEU A 107 -14.80 0.53 2.79
CA LEU A 107 -15.66 1.12 1.77
C LEU A 107 -16.06 0.10 0.70
N CYS A 108 -15.11 -0.70 0.22
CA CYS A 108 -15.35 -1.81 -0.71
C CYS A 108 -16.37 -2.80 -0.18
N GLY A 109 -16.14 -3.31 1.05
CA GLY A 109 -17.03 -4.27 1.70
C GLY A 109 -18.42 -3.71 1.95
N VAL A 110 -18.53 -2.47 2.40
CA VAL A 110 -19.81 -1.79 2.61
C VAL A 110 -20.58 -1.66 1.29
N ILE A 111 -19.95 -1.17 0.22
CA ILE A 111 -20.61 -1.01 -1.08
C ILE A 111 -21.00 -2.37 -1.66
N TRP A 112 -20.16 -3.37 -1.54
CA TRP A 112 -20.48 -4.72 -1.99
C TRP A 112 -21.66 -5.30 -1.23
N ASN A 113 -21.67 -5.21 0.09
CA ASN A 113 -22.73 -5.79 0.91
C ASN A 113 -24.08 -5.08 0.72
N GLU A 114 -24.10 -3.77 0.48
CA GLU A 114 -25.33 -3.00 0.33
C GLU A 114 -25.87 -3.02 -1.11
N TRP A 115 -25.00 -2.98 -2.12
CA TRP A 115 -25.40 -2.79 -3.53
C TRP A 115 -24.86 -3.84 -4.51
N GLN A 116 -23.97 -4.73 -4.10
CA GLN A 116 -23.30 -5.73 -4.95
C GLN A 116 -22.54 -5.11 -6.15
N VAL A 117 -21.97 -3.93 -5.95
CA VAL A 117 -21.24 -3.19 -6.99
C VAL A 117 -19.73 -3.33 -6.79
N PRO A 118 -18.99 -3.82 -7.79
CA PRO A 118 -17.54 -3.98 -7.70
C PRO A 118 -16.81 -2.64 -7.89
N VAL A 119 -15.57 -2.59 -7.39
CA VAL A 119 -14.64 -1.47 -7.63
C VAL A 119 -14.13 -1.53 -9.05
N THR A 120 -14.07 -0.37 -9.72
CA THR A 120 -13.51 -0.22 -11.07
C THR A 120 -12.17 0.50 -11.08
N GLY A 121 -11.78 1.13 -9.99
CA GLY A 121 -10.47 1.77 -9.82
C GLY A 121 -10.34 2.45 -8.47
N GLY A 122 -9.11 2.69 -8.08
CA GLY A 122 -8.79 3.35 -6.82
C GLY A 122 -7.40 3.97 -6.84
N ASN A 123 -7.17 4.92 -5.96
CA ASN A 123 -5.86 5.46 -5.64
C ASN A 123 -5.93 6.13 -4.27
N MET A 124 -4.81 6.14 -3.56
CA MET A 124 -4.73 6.74 -2.24
C MET A 124 -3.48 7.60 -2.05
N GLU A 125 -3.58 8.49 -1.09
CA GLU A 125 -2.52 9.24 -0.48
C GLU A 125 -2.66 9.14 1.05
N PRO A 126 -1.69 9.56 1.85
CA PRO A 126 -1.86 9.59 3.29
C PRO A 126 -3.13 10.33 3.71
N LEU A 127 -4.06 9.63 4.37
CA LEU A 127 -5.35 10.12 4.88
C LEU A 127 -6.35 10.63 3.82
N SER A 128 -6.13 10.34 2.55
CA SER A 128 -7.10 10.64 1.50
C SER A 128 -7.09 9.60 0.39
N ALA A 129 -8.26 9.38 -0.23
CA ALA A 129 -8.36 8.41 -1.31
C ALA A 129 -9.46 8.79 -2.31
N ARG A 130 -9.43 8.10 -3.45
CA ARG A 130 -10.54 8.04 -4.39
C ARG A 130 -10.84 6.61 -4.78
N MET A 131 -12.12 6.31 -4.95
CA MET A 131 -12.57 5.00 -5.41
C MET A 131 -13.68 5.16 -6.45
N ASP A 132 -13.64 4.34 -7.47
CA ASP A 132 -14.56 4.38 -8.61
C ASP A 132 -15.44 3.12 -8.61
N PHE A 133 -16.74 3.31 -8.85
CA PHE A 133 -17.76 2.25 -8.85
C PHE A 133 -18.74 2.43 -10.01
N GLU A 134 -19.32 1.33 -10.49
CA GLU A 134 -20.35 1.37 -11.52
C GLU A 134 -21.74 1.56 -10.90
N PHE A 135 -22.27 2.80 -10.95
CA PHE A 135 -23.66 3.11 -10.58
C PHE A 135 -24.36 3.88 -11.68
N ASP A 136 -25.53 3.42 -12.09
CA ASP A 136 -26.39 4.13 -13.06
C ASP A 136 -27.87 3.79 -12.83
N PRO A 137 -28.65 4.67 -12.17
CA PRO A 137 -28.25 5.92 -11.52
C PRO A 137 -27.58 5.71 -10.16
N LEU A 138 -26.91 6.77 -9.65
CA LEU A 138 -26.43 6.79 -8.27
C LEU A 138 -27.64 6.86 -7.31
N PRO A 139 -27.72 6.00 -6.26
CA PRO A 139 -28.81 6.06 -5.30
C PRO A 139 -28.94 7.42 -4.61
N GLU A 140 -30.16 7.84 -4.30
CA GLU A 140 -30.41 9.07 -3.54
C GLU A 140 -29.79 8.95 -2.13
N GLY A 141 -29.18 10.03 -1.65
CA GLY A 141 -28.50 10.05 -0.34
C GLY A 141 -27.26 9.15 -0.26
N PHE A 142 -26.74 8.65 -1.39
CA PHE A 142 -25.64 7.67 -1.44
C PHE A 142 -24.44 8.06 -0.59
N ALA A 143 -23.92 9.29 -0.73
CA ALA A 143 -22.72 9.74 -0.01
C ALA A 143 -22.91 9.66 1.52
N SER A 144 -24.02 10.17 2.03
CA SER A 144 -24.34 10.14 3.46
C SER A 144 -24.59 8.71 3.97
N ARG A 145 -25.21 7.87 3.15
CA ARG A 145 -25.43 6.46 3.49
C ARG A 145 -24.11 5.71 3.59
N VAL A 146 -23.21 5.89 2.62
CA VAL A 146 -21.88 5.28 2.61
C VAL A 146 -21.06 5.74 3.82
N GLU A 147 -20.99 7.06 4.05
CA GLU A 147 -20.26 7.64 5.17
C GLU A 147 -20.74 7.06 6.52
N LYS A 148 -22.06 6.97 6.70
CA LYS A 148 -22.66 6.35 7.90
C LYS A 148 -22.24 4.89 8.04
N LEU A 149 -22.41 4.06 7.02
CA LEU A 149 -22.14 2.62 7.08
C LEU A 149 -20.64 2.32 7.30
N VAL A 150 -19.75 3.11 6.67
CA VAL A 150 -18.31 2.96 6.86
C VAL A 150 -17.92 3.31 8.30
N ASN A 151 -18.42 4.41 8.85
CA ASN A 151 -18.13 4.78 10.24
C ASN A 151 -18.73 3.76 11.24
N GLU A 152 -19.91 3.22 11.00
CA GLU A 152 -20.46 2.12 11.81
C GLU A 152 -19.55 0.88 11.77
N ALA A 153 -18.97 0.53 10.63
CA ALA A 153 -18.02 -0.57 10.51
C ALA A 153 -16.69 -0.28 11.24
N ILE A 154 -16.24 0.96 11.23
CA ILE A 154 -15.07 1.42 12.00
C ILE A 154 -15.35 1.26 13.50
N GLU A 155 -16.50 1.70 13.98
CA GLU A 155 -16.88 1.64 15.40
C GLU A 155 -17.05 0.20 15.92
N ARG A 156 -17.46 -0.75 15.06
CA ARG A 156 -17.59 -2.17 15.42
C ARG A 156 -16.26 -2.85 15.72
N ASP A 157 -15.13 -2.25 15.36
CA ASP A 157 -13.78 -2.71 15.68
C ASP A 157 -13.47 -4.13 15.16
N TYR A 158 -13.79 -4.38 13.91
CA TYR A 158 -13.49 -5.67 13.28
C TYR A 158 -11.97 -5.92 13.24
N PRO A 159 -11.49 -7.11 13.65
CA PRO A 159 -10.09 -7.47 13.49
C PRO A 159 -9.74 -7.65 12.01
N ILE A 160 -8.47 -7.35 11.68
CA ILE A 160 -7.93 -7.53 10.33
C ILE A 160 -6.89 -8.64 10.38
N GLU A 161 -7.19 -9.73 9.67
CA GLU A 161 -6.34 -10.91 9.61
C GLU A 161 -5.64 -11.00 8.26
N VAL A 162 -4.41 -11.51 8.29
CA VAL A 162 -3.61 -11.73 7.08
C VAL A 162 -3.29 -13.20 6.98
N SER A 163 -3.61 -13.79 5.84
CA SER A 163 -3.29 -15.17 5.53
C SER A 163 -2.66 -15.29 4.15
N PHE A 164 -2.11 -16.46 3.84
CA PHE A 164 -1.54 -16.77 2.55
C PHE A 164 -2.19 -18.04 2.03
N LEU A 165 -2.70 -17.99 0.81
CA LEU A 165 -3.35 -19.12 0.15
C LEU A 165 -2.57 -19.52 -1.10
N PRO A 166 -2.41 -20.82 -1.38
CA PRO A 166 -1.94 -21.28 -2.69
C PRO A 166 -2.81 -20.67 -3.78
N ARG A 167 -2.19 -20.24 -4.90
CA ARG A 167 -2.95 -19.63 -6.00
C ARG A 167 -4.10 -20.52 -6.49
N ALA A 168 -3.88 -21.84 -6.55
CA ALA A 168 -4.91 -22.78 -6.97
C ALA A 168 -6.18 -22.72 -6.13
N ASP A 169 -6.05 -22.47 -4.82
CA ASP A 169 -7.16 -22.35 -3.89
C ASP A 169 -7.80 -20.96 -3.96
N ALA A 170 -6.96 -19.92 -4.05
CA ALA A 170 -7.43 -18.54 -4.07
C ALA A 170 -8.25 -18.19 -5.34
N VAL A 171 -7.95 -18.80 -6.49
CA VAL A 171 -8.72 -18.56 -7.74
C VAL A 171 -10.10 -19.23 -7.72
N LEU A 172 -10.33 -20.16 -6.82
CA LEU A 172 -11.64 -20.79 -6.64
C LEU A 172 -12.59 -19.95 -5.76
N ASP A 173 -12.03 -19.04 -4.98
CA ASP A 173 -12.80 -18.12 -4.13
C ASP A 173 -13.10 -16.84 -4.92
N ALA A 174 -14.27 -16.80 -5.56
CA ALA A 174 -14.72 -15.65 -6.36
C ALA A 174 -14.86 -14.36 -5.51
N ASP A 175 -14.97 -14.48 -4.20
CA ASP A 175 -15.10 -13.36 -3.27
C ASP A 175 -13.78 -12.66 -2.98
N LEU A 176 -12.63 -13.28 -3.29
CA LEU A 176 -11.31 -12.66 -3.07
C LEU A 176 -10.97 -11.54 -4.06
N ILE A 177 -11.69 -11.41 -5.16
CA ILE A 177 -11.43 -10.40 -6.18
C ILE A 177 -12.65 -9.50 -6.30
N ARG A 178 -12.63 -8.37 -5.58
CA ARG A 178 -13.68 -7.33 -5.61
C ARG A 178 -13.51 -6.32 -6.73
N THR A 179 -12.41 -6.42 -7.50
CA THR A 179 -12.15 -5.57 -8.67
C THR A 179 -12.65 -6.26 -9.94
N LYS A 180 -13.09 -5.45 -10.92
CA LYS A 180 -13.58 -5.94 -12.21
C LYS A 180 -12.55 -6.77 -12.99
N VAL A 181 -11.27 -6.56 -12.70
CA VAL A 181 -10.13 -7.28 -13.32
C VAL A 181 -9.15 -7.69 -12.24
N SER A 182 -8.69 -8.94 -12.25
CA SER A 182 -7.64 -9.38 -11.35
C SER A 182 -6.33 -8.67 -11.66
N LEU A 183 -5.77 -7.99 -10.66
CA LEU A 183 -4.47 -7.31 -10.75
C LEU A 183 -3.29 -8.20 -10.29
N ILE A 184 -3.56 -9.46 -9.90
CA ILE A 184 -2.54 -10.37 -9.37
C ILE A 184 -1.77 -10.99 -10.54
N PRO A 185 -0.44 -10.75 -10.67
CA PRO A 185 0.37 -11.35 -11.72
C PRO A 185 0.31 -12.88 -11.70
N GLU A 186 0.28 -13.51 -12.85
CA GLU A 186 0.22 -14.99 -12.97
C GLU A 186 1.42 -15.70 -12.33
N THR A 187 2.55 -15.02 -12.21
CA THR A 187 3.78 -15.55 -11.60
C THR A 187 3.69 -15.69 -10.07
N VAL A 188 2.70 -15.07 -9.43
CA VAL A 188 2.50 -15.16 -7.98
C VAL A 188 1.89 -16.51 -7.63
N LYS A 189 2.64 -17.34 -6.91
CA LYS A 189 2.25 -18.71 -6.52
C LYS A 189 1.42 -18.74 -5.24
N GLU A 190 1.66 -17.82 -4.34
CA GLU A 190 1.03 -17.71 -3.02
C GLU A 190 0.39 -16.32 -2.91
N ILE A 191 -0.92 -16.29 -2.72
CA ILE A 191 -1.72 -15.06 -2.69
C ILE A 191 -1.92 -14.65 -1.25
N ARG A 192 -1.48 -13.42 -0.92
CA ARG A 192 -1.77 -12.81 0.36
C ARG A 192 -3.20 -12.34 0.38
N VAL A 193 -3.92 -12.70 1.45
CA VAL A 193 -5.33 -12.34 1.66
C VAL A 193 -5.42 -11.48 2.91
N VAL A 194 -6.14 -10.39 2.79
CA VAL A 194 -6.52 -9.50 3.90
C VAL A 194 -8.01 -9.70 4.17
N ASP A 195 -8.33 -10.06 5.40
CA ASP A 195 -9.69 -10.34 5.87
C ASP A 195 -10.07 -9.35 6.98
N ILE A 196 -11.00 -8.45 6.69
CA ILE A 196 -11.71 -7.67 7.70
C ILE A 196 -12.86 -8.56 8.18
N VAL A 197 -12.61 -9.33 9.25
CA VAL A 197 -13.43 -10.45 9.67
C VAL A 197 -14.91 -10.07 9.83
N GLY A 198 -15.74 -10.64 8.97
CA GLY A 198 -17.18 -10.37 8.96
C GLY A 198 -17.63 -9.18 8.11
N LEU A 199 -16.73 -8.49 7.40
CA LEU A 199 -17.06 -7.37 6.54
C LEU A 199 -16.58 -7.55 5.10
N ASP A 200 -15.29 -7.84 4.89
CA ASP A 200 -14.67 -7.89 3.56
C ASP A 200 -13.43 -8.77 3.57
N LYS A 201 -13.22 -9.52 2.49
CA LYS A 201 -12.06 -10.37 2.33
C LYS A 201 -11.54 -10.25 0.91
N GLN A 202 -10.28 -9.85 0.74
CA GLN A 202 -9.69 -9.61 -0.58
C GLN A 202 -8.25 -10.09 -0.67
N ALA A 203 -7.86 -10.48 -1.89
CA ALA A 203 -6.47 -10.65 -2.25
C ALA A 203 -5.81 -9.28 -2.34
N ASP A 204 -4.89 -8.99 -1.44
CA ASP A 204 -4.20 -7.70 -1.37
C ASP A 204 -2.75 -7.82 -0.86
N GLY A 205 -1.87 -7.00 -1.45
CA GLY A 205 -0.45 -6.93 -1.09
C GLY A 205 -0.08 -5.72 -0.22
N GLY A 206 -1.02 -4.83 0.05
CA GLY A 206 -0.77 -3.57 0.74
C GLY A 206 -0.65 -3.68 2.26
N THR A 207 -0.51 -2.55 2.91
CA THR A 207 -0.34 -2.49 4.37
C THR A 207 -1.62 -2.02 5.05
N HIS A 208 -1.98 -2.66 6.16
CA HIS A 208 -3.22 -2.40 6.90
C HIS A 208 -2.96 -2.18 8.38
N VAL A 209 -3.89 -1.51 9.05
CA VAL A 209 -3.98 -1.47 10.52
C VAL A 209 -4.50 -2.81 11.06
N ARG A 210 -4.49 -2.99 12.38
CA ARG A 210 -4.86 -4.28 13.00
C ARG A 210 -6.37 -4.44 13.20
N SER A 211 -7.09 -3.34 13.29
CA SER A 211 -8.55 -3.34 13.42
C SER A 211 -9.16 -2.13 12.73
N THR A 212 -10.44 -2.22 12.40
CA THR A 212 -11.13 -1.11 11.72
C THR A 212 -11.17 0.16 12.56
N ARG A 213 -11.16 0.07 13.89
CA ARG A 213 -11.16 1.24 14.79
C ARG A 213 -9.93 2.12 14.62
N GLU A 214 -8.78 1.54 14.28
CA GLU A 214 -7.55 2.31 14.05
C GLU A 214 -7.63 3.23 12.82
N VAL A 215 -8.61 3.05 11.95
CA VAL A 215 -8.85 3.95 10.81
C VAL A 215 -9.19 5.37 11.29
N GLY A 216 -9.95 5.52 12.39
CA GLY A 216 -10.43 6.81 12.88
C GLY A 216 -11.75 7.19 12.23
N THR A 217 -11.91 8.42 11.76
CA THR A 217 -13.15 8.88 11.12
C THR A 217 -13.04 8.85 9.60
N PHE A 218 -14.15 8.56 8.93
CA PHE A 218 -14.25 8.52 7.47
C PHE A 218 -15.25 9.55 6.98
N ARG A 219 -14.88 10.33 5.95
CA ARG A 219 -15.74 11.32 5.31
C ARG A 219 -15.77 11.18 3.80
N VAL A 220 -16.95 11.28 3.21
CA VAL A 220 -17.11 11.44 1.77
C VAL A 220 -17.09 12.93 1.44
N VAL A 221 -15.99 13.42 0.87
CA VAL A 221 -15.83 14.85 0.55
C VAL A 221 -16.43 15.23 -0.78
N LYS A 222 -16.51 14.28 -1.74
CA LYS A 222 -17.07 14.56 -3.07
C LYS A 222 -17.51 13.28 -3.77
N THR A 223 -18.59 13.39 -4.53
CA THR A 223 -19.03 12.40 -5.51
C THR A 223 -18.98 13.03 -6.91
N GLU A 224 -18.33 12.35 -7.87
CA GLU A 224 -18.13 12.83 -9.22
C GLU A 224 -18.62 11.80 -10.25
N SER A 225 -19.19 12.25 -11.36
CA SER A 225 -19.45 11.39 -12.51
C SER A 225 -18.21 11.31 -13.40
N LYS A 226 -17.78 10.08 -13.74
CA LYS A 226 -16.62 9.82 -14.62
C LYS A 226 -17.04 9.24 -15.98
N GLY A 227 -18.21 9.65 -16.46
CA GLY A 227 -18.85 9.13 -17.65
C GLY A 227 -20.11 8.32 -17.32
N LYS A 228 -20.71 7.70 -18.34
CA LYS A 228 -21.93 6.91 -18.17
C LYS A 228 -21.65 5.71 -17.27
N GLY A 229 -22.43 5.59 -16.18
CA GLY A 229 -22.37 4.46 -15.28
C GLY A 229 -21.17 4.41 -14.34
N ASN A 230 -20.21 5.36 -14.37
CA ASN A 230 -19.06 5.32 -13.49
C ASN A 230 -19.03 6.52 -12.53
N LYS A 231 -19.02 6.25 -11.23
CA LYS A 231 -19.05 7.25 -10.16
C LYS A 231 -17.79 7.15 -9.30
N ARG A 232 -17.21 8.30 -9.00
CA ARG A 232 -16.04 8.45 -8.15
C ARG A 232 -16.43 9.03 -6.81
N LEU A 233 -16.02 8.38 -5.73
CA LEU A 233 -15.99 8.96 -4.39
C LEU A 233 -14.58 9.46 -4.09
N ARG A 234 -14.50 10.67 -3.53
CA ARG A 234 -13.30 11.17 -2.85
C ARG A 234 -13.56 11.16 -1.37
N VAL A 235 -12.61 10.66 -0.62
CA VAL A 235 -12.74 10.43 0.83
C VAL A 235 -11.53 10.97 1.58
N GLU A 236 -11.76 11.33 2.83
CA GLU A 236 -10.75 11.75 3.79
C GLU A 236 -10.90 10.94 5.07
N ILE A 237 -9.75 10.70 5.73
CA ILE A 237 -9.64 9.96 6.99
C ILE A 237 -9.08 10.90 8.06
N GLY A 238 -9.79 11.02 9.20
CA GLY A 238 -9.44 11.91 10.30
C GLY A 238 -9.03 11.20 11.58
#